data_64c3a909079beaf313379e1fbea38b9a
#
_entry.id   64c3a909079beaf313379e1fbea38b9a
#
_cell.length_a   1.000
_cell.length_b   1.000
_cell.length_c   1.000
_cell.angle_alpha   90.00
_cell.angle_beta   90.00
_cell.angle_gamma   90.00
#
_symmetry.space_group_name_H-M   'P 1'
#
loop_
_entity.id
_entity.type
_entity.pdbx_description
1 polymer ?
#
loop_
_entity_poly.entity_id
_entity_poly.type
_entity_poly.pdbx_seq_one_letter_code
_entity_poly.pdbx_strand_id
1 'polypeptide(L)'
;MEKRENVARLIESLQEEDEMVRVQAMELLGEIGDFAVDPLIDALSSPNKYVRRGSAKVLGDIGDSKAIGPLIDTLSDDNKWVRRDVSSALSRMGTEAAEPLINILSDEDWKVRGAAAWALGNIKDSRAIDPLIKVLNDENGFVRGGATWALSNIGGEKAQDALKEVSKGNGSYTKKVASNYLNKDD
;
A
#
# COMPACT_ATOMS: atom_id res chain seq x y z
N MET A 1 13.31 20.71 -22.71
CA MET A 1 12.54 21.78 -22.07
C MET A 1 11.05 21.45 -22.10
N GLU A 2 10.44 21.30 -23.24
CA GLU A 2 9.00 21.05 -23.45
C GLU A 2 8.42 19.86 -22.66
N LYS A 3 9.09 18.70 -22.62
CA LYS A 3 8.61 17.54 -21.86
C LYS A 3 8.56 17.79 -20.33
N ARG A 4 9.54 18.51 -19.78
CA ARG A 4 9.56 18.84 -18.34
C ARG A 4 8.45 19.82 -17.96
N GLU A 5 8.22 20.83 -18.82
CA GLU A 5 7.14 21.79 -18.61
C GLU A 5 5.77 21.12 -18.70
N ASN A 6 5.62 20.12 -19.58
CA ASN A 6 4.39 19.37 -19.70
C ASN A 6 4.14 18.51 -18.43
N VAL A 7 5.14 17.80 -17.93
CA VAL A 7 5.01 17.05 -16.68
C VAL A 7 4.63 17.96 -15.52
N ALA A 8 5.29 19.13 -15.38
CA ALA A 8 4.97 20.06 -14.30
C ALA A 8 3.51 20.55 -14.36
N ARG A 9 2.99 20.90 -15.54
CA ARG A 9 1.58 21.30 -15.73
C ARG A 9 0.61 20.17 -15.40
N LEU A 10 0.92 18.94 -15.79
CA LEU A 10 0.08 17.78 -15.49
C LEU A 10 0.05 17.49 -13.99
N ILE A 11 1.18 17.63 -13.28
CA ILE A 11 1.22 17.51 -11.81
C ILE A 11 0.41 18.64 -11.16
N GLU A 12 0.48 19.85 -11.69
CA GLU A 12 -0.36 20.96 -11.23
C GLU A 12 -1.85 20.67 -11.43
N SER A 13 -2.24 20.04 -12.55
CA SER A 13 -3.62 19.63 -12.81
C SER A 13 -4.16 18.59 -11.84
N LEU A 14 -3.29 17.87 -11.08
CA LEU A 14 -3.72 16.96 -10.03
C LEU A 14 -4.39 17.66 -8.83
N GLN A 15 -4.27 18.98 -8.68
CA GLN A 15 -4.93 19.73 -7.61
C GLN A 15 -6.34 20.24 -7.97
N GLU A 16 -6.75 20.14 -9.22
CA GLU A 16 -8.03 20.63 -9.71
C GLU A 16 -9.22 19.99 -8.96
N GLU A 17 -10.30 20.76 -8.79
CA GLU A 17 -11.50 20.26 -8.11
C GLU A 17 -12.23 19.21 -8.95
N ASP A 18 -12.19 19.35 -10.27
CA ASP A 18 -12.79 18.41 -11.20
C ASP A 18 -12.01 17.07 -11.22
N GLU A 19 -12.70 16.01 -10.86
CA GLU A 19 -12.12 14.66 -10.84
C GLU A 19 -11.69 14.19 -12.22
N MET A 20 -12.43 14.56 -13.29
CA MET A 20 -12.11 14.17 -14.66
C MET A 20 -10.78 14.77 -15.11
N VAL A 21 -10.54 16.05 -14.74
CA VAL A 21 -9.25 16.72 -15.04
C VAL A 21 -8.10 16.00 -14.34
N ARG A 22 -8.29 15.62 -13.07
CA ARG A 22 -7.26 14.86 -12.33
C ARG A 22 -6.99 13.48 -12.96
N VAL A 23 -8.05 12.78 -13.38
CA VAL A 23 -7.93 11.46 -14.04
C VAL A 23 -7.17 11.59 -15.35
N GLN A 24 -7.51 12.53 -16.20
CA GLN A 24 -6.79 12.78 -17.45
C GLN A 24 -5.32 13.12 -17.23
N ALA A 25 -5.03 13.95 -16.21
CA ALA A 25 -3.65 14.27 -15.86
C ALA A 25 -2.86 13.03 -15.41
N MET A 26 -3.48 12.15 -14.62
CA MET A 26 -2.84 10.89 -14.20
C MET A 26 -2.58 9.96 -15.40
N GLU A 27 -3.52 9.82 -16.32
CA GLU A 27 -3.37 9.00 -17.52
C GLU A 27 -2.21 9.49 -18.38
N LEU A 28 -2.15 10.81 -18.66
CA LEU A 28 -1.10 11.41 -19.46
C LEU A 28 0.28 11.30 -18.76
N LEU A 29 0.34 11.44 -17.43
CA LEU A 29 1.57 11.23 -16.68
C LEU A 29 2.04 9.76 -16.75
N GLY A 30 1.10 8.81 -16.69
CA GLY A 30 1.39 7.40 -16.88
C GLY A 30 1.93 7.09 -18.29
N GLU A 31 1.36 7.70 -19.34
CA GLU A 31 1.85 7.57 -20.72
C GLU A 31 3.26 8.16 -20.91
N ILE A 32 3.61 9.22 -20.18
CA ILE A 32 4.95 9.78 -20.18
C ILE A 32 5.97 8.81 -19.55
N GLY A 33 5.53 7.98 -18.59
CA GLY A 33 6.31 6.91 -17.98
C GLY A 33 7.51 7.40 -17.20
N ASP A 34 8.66 6.74 -17.37
CA ASP A 34 9.90 6.95 -16.60
C ASP A 34 10.31 8.40 -16.47
N PHE A 35 10.02 9.23 -17.47
CA PHE A 35 10.38 10.64 -17.44
C PHE A 35 9.59 11.45 -16.40
N ALA A 36 8.45 10.94 -15.96
CA ALA A 36 7.61 11.57 -14.93
C ALA A 36 7.96 11.08 -13.51
N VAL A 37 8.77 10.02 -13.34
CA VAL A 37 9.02 9.37 -12.04
C VAL A 37 9.61 10.34 -11.03
N ASP A 38 10.75 10.98 -11.32
CA ASP A 38 11.41 11.89 -10.38
C ASP A 38 10.51 13.09 -10.00
N PRO A 39 9.85 13.80 -10.95
CA PRO A 39 8.88 14.84 -10.60
C PRO A 39 7.69 14.36 -9.76
N LEU A 40 7.20 13.13 -9.98
CA LEU A 40 6.13 12.55 -9.20
C LEU A 40 6.56 12.17 -7.79
N ILE A 41 7.81 11.71 -7.61
CA ILE A 41 8.41 11.49 -6.30
C ILE A 41 8.46 12.80 -5.51
N ASP A 42 8.93 13.89 -6.11
CA ASP A 42 8.92 15.22 -5.47
C ASP A 42 7.51 15.64 -5.07
N ALA A 43 6.52 15.36 -5.92
CA ALA A 43 5.11 15.69 -5.70
C ALA A 43 4.44 14.89 -4.57
N LEU A 44 5.03 13.80 -4.08
CA LEU A 44 4.56 13.10 -2.86
C LEU A 44 4.64 13.98 -1.60
N SER A 45 5.47 15.03 -1.62
CA SER A 45 5.59 16.01 -0.53
C SER A 45 4.70 17.24 -0.71
N SER A 46 3.82 17.28 -1.71
CA SER A 46 2.93 18.41 -1.97
C SER A 46 2.01 18.70 -0.77
N PRO A 47 1.74 19.99 -0.45
CA PRO A 47 0.74 20.35 0.57
C PRO A 47 -0.67 19.88 0.18
N ASN A 48 -0.95 19.72 -1.12
CA ASN A 48 -2.25 19.30 -1.62
C ASN A 48 -2.38 17.78 -1.62
N LYS A 49 -3.34 17.25 -0.85
CA LYS A 49 -3.59 15.80 -0.77
C LYS A 49 -3.94 15.15 -2.11
N TYR A 50 -4.57 15.86 -3.04
CA TYR A 50 -4.93 15.30 -4.35
C TYR A 50 -3.69 15.12 -5.23
N VAL A 51 -2.72 16.03 -5.14
CA VAL A 51 -1.41 15.88 -5.81
C VAL A 51 -0.68 14.66 -5.22
N ARG A 52 -0.55 14.55 -3.90
CA ARG A 52 0.10 13.38 -3.27
C ARG A 52 -0.57 12.07 -3.67
N ARG A 53 -1.91 12.01 -3.66
CA ARG A 53 -2.69 10.83 -4.06
C ARG A 53 -2.50 10.46 -5.54
N GLY A 54 -2.60 11.46 -6.42
CA GLY A 54 -2.41 11.29 -7.87
C GLY A 54 -1.01 10.80 -8.19
N SER A 55 0.00 11.45 -7.59
CA SER A 55 1.41 11.04 -7.76
C SER A 55 1.65 9.61 -7.31
N ALA A 56 1.15 9.21 -6.14
CA ALA A 56 1.28 7.84 -5.66
C ALA A 56 0.64 6.82 -6.61
N LYS A 57 -0.56 7.11 -7.14
CA LYS A 57 -1.23 6.23 -8.11
C LYS A 57 -0.41 6.07 -9.38
N VAL A 58 0.04 7.17 -9.97
CA VAL A 58 0.82 7.13 -11.22
C VAL A 58 2.15 6.41 -11.01
N LEU A 59 2.85 6.67 -9.90
CA LEU A 59 4.11 5.95 -9.56
C LEU A 59 3.89 4.44 -9.45
N GLY A 60 2.78 4.02 -8.83
CA GLY A 60 2.42 2.60 -8.74
C GLY A 60 2.05 1.98 -10.10
N ASP A 61 1.51 2.76 -11.04
CA ASP A 61 1.17 2.31 -12.39
C ASP A 61 2.41 2.23 -13.29
N ILE A 62 3.36 3.17 -13.15
CA ILE A 62 4.66 3.14 -13.83
C ILE A 62 5.51 1.97 -13.31
N GLY A 63 5.52 1.73 -11.99
CA GLY A 63 6.22 0.60 -11.38
C GLY A 63 7.74 0.75 -11.29
N ASP A 64 8.31 1.96 -11.43
CA ASP A 64 9.75 2.16 -11.26
C ASP A 64 10.17 1.97 -9.80
N SER A 65 11.09 1.05 -9.56
CA SER A 65 11.57 0.70 -8.21
C SER A 65 12.16 1.86 -7.41
N LYS A 66 12.61 2.93 -8.07
CA LYS A 66 13.02 4.18 -7.39
C LYS A 66 11.94 4.79 -6.52
N ALA A 67 10.66 4.55 -6.86
CA ALA A 67 9.54 5.10 -6.12
C ALA A 67 9.23 4.33 -4.83
N ILE A 68 9.76 3.13 -4.63
CA ILE A 68 9.41 2.28 -3.46
C ILE A 68 9.75 2.99 -2.15
N GLY A 69 10.98 3.48 -1.99
CA GLY A 69 11.39 4.20 -0.77
C GLY A 69 10.53 5.44 -0.49
N PRO A 70 10.41 6.40 -1.42
CA PRO A 70 9.53 7.57 -1.27
C PRO A 70 8.06 7.24 -0.98
N LEU A 71 7.52 6.18 -1.59
CA LEU A 71 6.16 5.71 -1.28
C LEU A 71 6.07 5.15 0.15
N ILE A 72 7.06 4.41 0.62
CA ILE A 72 7.12 3.92 2.00
C ILE A 72 7.14 5.09 2.99
N ASP A 73 7.95 6.11 2.76
CA ASP A 73 8.00 7.30 3.61
C ASP A 73 6.62 8.01 3.67
N THR A 74 5.86 7.95 2.59
CA THR A 74 4.52 8.54 2.48
C THR A 74 3.43 7.71 3.19
N LEU A 75 3.70 6.49 3.67
CA LEU A 75 2.75 5.69 4.46
C LEU A 75 2.42 6.32 5.82
N SER A 76 3.22 7.25 6.32
CA SER A 76 2.96 8.04 7.53
C SER A 76 2.06 9.27 7.29
N ASP A 77 1.60 9.53 6.06
CA ASP A 77 0.78 10.70 5.71
C ASP A 77 -0.44 10.84 6.64
N ASP A 78 -0.74 12.06 7.07
CA ASP A 78 -1.88 12.33 7.94
C ASP A 78 -3.22 11.99 7.29
N ASN A 79 -3.32 12.11 5.97
CA ASN A 79 -4.52 11.83 5.22
C ASN A 79 -4.68 10.33 4.92
N LYS A 80 -5.73 9.72 5.47
CA LYS A 80 -6.00 8.28 5.28
C LYS A 80 -6.14 7.84 3.82
N TRP A 81 -6.58 8.73 2.93
CA TRP A 81 -6.75 8.42 1.52
C TRP A 81 -5.42 8.42 0.77
N VAL A 82 -4.46 9.27 1.20
CA VAL A 82 -3.08 9.22 0.70
C VAL A 82 -2.45 7.89 1.10
N ARG A 83 -2.48 7.52 2.39
CA ARG A 83 -1.93 6.24 2.87
C ARG A 83 -2.50 5.04 2.11
N ARG A 84 -3.83 5.04 1.86
CA ARG A 84 -4.49 3.98 1.08
C ARG A 84 -3.98 3.91 -0.35
N ASP A 85 -3.91 5.05 -1.03
CA ASP A 85 -3.48 5.10 -2.43
C ASP A 85 -1.99 4.74 -2.56
N VAL A 86 -1.15 5.11 -1.58
CA VAL A 86 0.26 4.70 -1.48
C VAL A 86 0.40 3.19 -1.25
N SER A 87 -0.35 2.63 -0.30
CA SER A 87 -0.34 1.18 -0.04
C SER A 87 -0.77 0.40 -1.29
N SER A 88 -1.77 0.90 -2.02
CA SER A 88 -2.19 0.33 -3.30
C SER A 88 -1.11 0.44 -4.37
N ALA A 89 -0.39 1.56 -4.44
CA ALA A 89 0.73 1.76 -5.36
C ALA A 89 1.84 0.74 -5.10
N LEU A 90 2.29 0.62 -3.85
CA LEU A 90 3.28 -0.38 -3.45
C LEU A 90 2.84 -1.82 -3.76
N SER A 91 1.55 -2.11 -3.62
CA SER A 91 1.01 -3.43 -4.00
C SER A 91 1.16 -3.71 -5.50
N ARG A 92 0.95 -2.71 -6.35
CA ARG A 92 1.12 -2.85 -7.83
C ARG A 92 2.57 -3.01 -8.26
N MET A 93 3.52 -2.52 -7.47
CA MET A 93 4.95 -2.73 -7.70
C MET A 93 5.39 -4.19 -7.42
N GLY A 94 4.52 -4.99 -6.82
CA GLY A 94 4.70 -6.43 -6.69
C GLY A 94 5.84 -6.83 -5.76
N THR A 95 6.53 -7.92 -6.11
CA THR A 95 7.52 -8.56 -5.25
C THR A 95 8.77 -7.71 -4.96
N GLU A 96 9.04 -6.68 -5.75
CA GLU A 96 10.14 -5.73 -5.49
C GLU A 96 9.87 -4.89 -4.23
N ALA A 97 8.59 -4.57 -3.95
CA ALA A 97 8.21 -3.86 -2.74
C ALA A 97 8.09 -4.77 -1.50
N ALA A 98 8.10 -6.11 -1.66
CA ALA A 98 7.82 -7.04 -0.57
C ALA A 98 8.84 -6.92 0.58
N GLU A 99 10.13 -6.98 0.29
CA GLU A 99 11.18 -6.90 1.32
C GLU A 99 11.21 -5.55 2.06
N PRO A 100 11.16 -4.39 1.35
CA PRO A 100 10.99 -3.11 2.01
C PRO A 100 9.75 -3.02 2.92
N LEU A 101 8.62 -3.57 2.49
CA LEU A 101 7.39 -3.59 3.28
C LEU A 101 7.48 -4.52 4.50
N ILE A 102 8.15 -5.67 4.38
CA ILE A 102 8.41 -6.57 5.50
C ILE A 102 9.21 -5.84 6.60
N ASN A 103 10.22 -5.06 6.22
CA ASN A 103 11.08 -4.35 7.15
C ASN A 103 10.32 -3.32 8.00
N ILE A 104 9.26 -2.70 7.46
CA ILE A 104 8.44 -1.71 8.18
C ILE A 104 7.23 -2.30 8.92
N LEU A 105 7.07 -3.61 8.98
CA LEU A 105 6.06 -4.26 9.84
C LEU A 105 6.32 -4.06 11.34
N SER A 106 7.52 -3.61 11.72
CA SER A 106 7.90 -3.25 13.07
C SER A 106 8.08 -1.74 13.30
N ASP A 107 7.57 -0.90 12.39
CA ASP A 107 7.61 0.56 12.52
C ASP A 107 6.90 1.05 13.81
N GLU A 108 7.31 2.17 14.37
CA GLU A 108 6.69 2.74 15.56
C GLU A 108 5.26 3.22 15.31
N ASP A 109 4.97 3.77 14.11
CA ASP A 109 3.62 4.19 13.73
C ASP A 109 2.76 3.00 13.28
N TRP A 110 1.70 2.73 14.03
CA TRP A 110 0.74 1.68 13.70
C TRP A 110 0.09 1.86 12.32
N LYS A 111 0.01 3.09 11.79
CA LYS A 111 -0.54 3.36 10.45
C LYS A 111 0.38 2.78 9.38
N VAL A 112 1.70 2.94 9.56
CA VAL A 112 2.73 2.38 8.67
C VAL A 112 2.69 0.85 8.73
N ARG A 113 2.71 0.27 9.96
CA ARG A 113 2.61 -1.19 10.13
C ARG A 113 1.35 -1.77 9.46
N GLY A 114 0.20 -1.14 9.68
CA GLY A 114 -1.07 -1.58 9.10
C GLY A 114 -1.12 -1.46 7.58
N ALA A 115 -0.60 -0.36 7.02
CA ALA A 115 -0.52 -0.16 5.57
C ALA A 115 0.43 -1.15 4.91
N ALA A 116 1.56 -1.46 5.55
CA ALA A 116 2.51 -2.48 5.09
C ALA A 116 1.86 -3.87 5.07
N ALA A 117 1.16 -4.26 6.14
CA ALA A 117 0.44 -5.54 6.19
C ALA A 117 -0.60 -5.65 5.05
N TRP A 118 -1.35 -4.59 4.81
CA TRP A 118 -2.30 -4.51 3.70
C TRP A 118 -1.64 -4.66 2.33
N ALA A 119 -0.55 -3.95 2.08
CA ALA A 119 0.19 -4.03 0.82
C ALA A 119 0.73 -5.46 0.59
N LEU A 120 1.34 -6.07 1.61
CA LEU A 120 1.86 -7.43 1.54
C LEU A 120 0.77 -8.48 1.26
N GLY A 121 -0.43 -8.30 1.83
CA GLY A 121 -1.56 -9.18 1.53
C GLY A 121 -2.03 -9.10 0.07
N ASN A 122 -1.91 -7.94 -0.58
CA ASN A 122 -2.19 -7.80 -2.01
C ASN A 122 -1.07 -8.34 -2.90
N ILE A 123 0.20 -8.17 -2.51
CA ILE A 123 1.36 -8.71 -3.22
C ILE A 123 1.37 -10.24 -3.22
N LYS A 124 0.90 -10.86 -2.14
CA LYS A 124 0.84 -12.31 -1.94
C LYS A 124 2.21 -13.00 -1.99
N ASP A 125 3.24 -12.33 -1.54
CA ASP A 125 4.58 -12.92 -1.45
C ASP A 125 4.70 -13.78 -0.19
N SER A 126 5.06 -15.06 -0.36
CA SER A 126 5.19 -16.02 0.73
C SER A 126 6.26 -15.65 1.77
N ARG A 127 7.25 -14.82 1.40
CA ARG A 127 8.27 -14.31 2.33
C ARG A 127 7.66 -13.50 3.47
N ALA A 128 6.47 -12.93 3.26
CA ALA A 128 5.76 -12.14 4.27
C ALA A 128 5.04 -12.97 5.34
N ILE A 129 4.88 -14.30 5.17
CA ILE A 129 4.08 -15.14 6.07
C ILE A 129 4.62 -15.06 7.52
N ASP A 130 5.89 -15.35 7.74
CA ASP A 130 6.49 -15.34 9.07
C ASP A 130 6.51 -13.95 9.73
N PRO A 131 6.89 -12.87 9.03
CA PRO A 131 6.72 -11.52 9.54
C PRO A 131 5.29 -11.19 9.93
N LEU A 132 4.30 -11.52 9.09
CA LEU A 132 2.89 -11.24 9.35
C LEU A 132 2.33 -12.04 10.54
N ILE A 133 2.78 -13.28 10.75
CA ILE A 133 2.41 -14.06 11.94
C ILE A 133 2.83 -13.35 13.23
N LYS A 134 3.99 -12.72 13.27
CA LYS A 134 4.42 -11.92 14.43
C LYS A 134 3.49 -10.73 14.68
N VAL A 135 3.02 -10.10 13.62
CA VAL A 135 2.14 -8.94 13.66
C VAL A 135 0.69 -9.29 14.08
N LEU A 136 0.31 -10.57 14.11
CA LEU A 136 -1.00 -11.00 14.67
C LEU A 136 -1.17 -10.64 16.16
N ASN A 137 -0.07 -10.40 16.87
CA ASN A 137 -0.07 -10.00 18.28
C ASN A 137 0.20 -8.49 18.48
N ASP A 138 0.11 -7.68 17.42
CA ASP A 138 0.29 -6.23 17.51
C ASP A 138 -0.68 -5.61 18.53
N GLU A 139 -0.23 -4.59 19.26
CA GLU A 139 -1.07 -3.86 20.21
C GLU A 139 -2.27 -3.18 19.55
N ASN A 140 -2.13 -2.75 18.29
CA ASN A 140 -3.16 -2.07 17.53
C ASN A 140 -4.08 -3.06 16.79
N GLY A 141 -5.39 -2.97 17.03
CA GLY A 141 -6.38 -3.86 16.41
C GLY A 141 -6.48 -3.74 14.88
N PHE A 142 -6.20 -2.56 14.30
CA PHE A 142 -6.17 -2.38 12.85
C PHE A 142 -5.00 -3.14 12.21
N VAL A 143 -3.82 -3.10 12.87
CA VAL A 143 -2.63 -3.83 12.42
C VAL A 143 -2.87 -5.34 12.48
N ARG A 144 -3.41 -5.86 13.61
CA ARG A 144 -3.78 -7.28 13.72
C ARG A 144 -4.77 -7.70 12.63
N GLY A 145 -5.77 -6.85 12.36
CA GLY A 145 -6.76 -7.09 11.30
C GLY A 145 -6.13 -7.16 9.91
N GLY A 146 -5.21 -6.23 9.62
CA GLY A 146 -4.44 -6.21 8.39
C GLY A 146 -3.60 -7.46 8.20
N ALA A 147 -2.87 -7.89 9.24
CA ALA A 147 -2.06 -9.11 9.21
C ALA A 147 -2.91 -10.37 9.01
N THR A 148 -4.06 -10.47 9.72
CA THR A 148 -5.00 -11.60 9.56
C THR A 148 -5.52 -11.68 8.12
N TRP A 149 -5.94 -10.54 7.55
CA TRP A 149 -6.40 -10.47 6.19
C TRP A 149 -5.28 -10.80 5.17
N ALA A 150 -4.06 -10.28 5.41
CA ALA A 150 -2.92 -10.56 4.55
C ALA A 150 -2.58 -12.05 4.51
N LEU A 151 -2.50 -12.71 5.67
CA LEU A 151 -2.27 -14.16 5.77
C LEU A 151 -3.36 -14.97 5.07
N SER A 152 -4.63 -14.53 5.16
CA SER A 152 -5.75 -15.18 4.45
C SER A 152 -5.62 -15.07 2.93
N ASN A 153 -5.05 -13.98 2.42
CA ASN A 153 -4.86 -13.77 0.98
C ASN A 153 -3.60 -14.47 0.42
N ILE A 154 -2.54 -14.52 1.22
CA ILE A 154 -1.30 -15.22 0.84
C ILE A 154 -1.55 -16.74 0.85
N GLY A 155 -2.23 -17.24 1.88
CA GLY A 155 -2.54 -18.67 2.02
C GLY A 155 -1.34 -19.51 2.42
N GLY A 156 -1.49 -20.84 2.20
CA GLY A 156 -0.49 -21.84 2.57
C GLY A 156 -0.68 -22.40 3.99
N GLU A 157 -0.14 -23.61 4.23
CA GLU A 157 -0.35 -24.38 5.47
C GLU A 157 0.01 -23.58 6.73
N LYS A 158 1.15 -22.92 6.73
CA LYS A 158 1.63 -22.11 7.86
C LYS A 158 0.73 -20.92 8.18
N ALA A 159 0.21 -20.25 7.15
CA ALA A 159 -0.75 -19.16 7.33
C ALA A 159 -2.10 -19.70 7.86
N GLN A 160 -2.57 -20.84 7.35
CA GLN A 160 -3.77 -21.50 7.83
C GLN A 160 -3.69 -21.89 9.30
N ASP A 161 -2.56 -22.46 9.73
CA ASP A 161 -2.37 -22.84 11.14
C ASP A 161 -2.36 -21.61 12.07
N ALA A 162 -1.69 -20.53 11.67
CA ALA A 162 -1.75 -19.27 12.40
C ALA A 162 -3.18 -18.71 12.49
N LEU A 163 -3.94 -18.77 11.40
CA LEU A 163 -5.33 -18.30 11.36
C LEU A 163 -6.27 -19.19 12.21
N LYS A 164 -6.04 -20.51 12.31
CA LYS A 164 -6.76 -21.39 13.24
C LYS A 164 -6.61 -20.93 14.69
N GLU A 165 -5.39 -20.54 15.10
CA GLU A 165 -5.17 -20.02 16.45
C GLU A 165 -5.88 -18.67 16.68
N VAL A 166 -5.82 -17.74 15.70
CA VAL A 166 -6.56 -16.47 15.75
C VAL A 166 -8.09 -16.70 15.86
N SER A 167 -8.63 -17.72 15.20
CA SER A 167 -10.08 -18.02 15.22
C SER A 167 -10.58 -18.48 16.58
N LYS A 168 -9.71 -19.02 17.44
CA LYS A 168 -9.99 -19.42 18.83
C LYS A 168 -9.95 -18.23 19.81
N GLY A 169 -9.33 -17.12 19.42
CA GLY A 169 -9.14 -15.94 20.26
C GLY A 169 -10.40 -15.09 20.44
N ASN A 170 -10.29 -14.04 21.28
CA ASN A 170 -11.42 -13.17 21.66
C ASN A 170 -11.58 -11.90 20.77
N GLY A 171 -10.70 -11.66 19.81
CA GLY A 171 -10.77 -10.50 18.91
C GLY A 171 -11.88 -10.63 17.86
N SER A 172 -12.97 -9.85 17.97
CA SER A 172 -14.15 -10.04 17.14
C SER A 172 -13.90 -9.91 15.63
N TYR A 173 -13.09 -8.93 15.18
CA TYR A 173 -12.79 -8.72 13.77
C TYR A 173 -11.81 -9.76 13.22
N THR A 174 -10.68 -9.94 13.88
CA THR A 174 -9.64 -10.91 13.48
C THR A 174 -10.18 -12.34 13.45
N LYS A 175 -10.96 -12.71 14.48
CA LYS A 175 -11.66 -13.98 14.55
C LYS A 175 -12.62 -14.18 13.36
N LYS A 176 -13.42 -13.17 13.02
CA LYS A 176 -14.37 -13.23 11.89
C LYS A 176 -13.62 -13.42 10.56
N VAL A 177 -12.54 -12.67 10.33
CA VAL A 177 -11.73 -12.78 9.10
C VAL A 177 -11.09 -14.17 9.00
N ALA A 178 -10.46 -14.64 10.08
CA ALA A 178 -9.84 -15.96 10.12
C ALA A 178 -10.86 -17.09 9.90
N SER A 179 -12.01 -17.03 10.58
CA SER A 179 -13.08 -18.04 10.42
C SER A 179 -13.67 -18.06 9.02
N ASN A 180 -13.89 -16.89 8.42
CA ASN A 180 -14.42 -16.82 7.05
C ASN A 180 -13.44 -17.39 6.02
N TYR A 181 -12.14 -17.28 6.26
CA TYR A 181 -11.14 -17.87 5.39
C TYR A 181 -11.12 -19.40 5.52
N LEU A 182 -11.08 -19.90 6.75
CA LEU A 182 -11.02 -21.33 7.02
C LEU A 182 -12.28 -22.11 6.55
N ASN A 183 -13.44 -21.45 6.54
CA ASN A 183 -14.71 -22.05 6.07
C ASN A 183 -14.89 -21.99 4.53
N LYS A 184 -13.95 -21.45 3.76
CA LYS A 184 -14.03 -21.44 2.29
C LYS A 184 -13.49 -22.71 1.65
N ASP A 185 -12.72 -23.48 2.40
CA ASP A 185 -12.07 -24.71 1.94
C ASP A 185 -12.87 -25.98 2.32
N ASP A 186 -14.04 -25.82 2.98
CA ASP A 186 -15.05 -26.85 3.24
C ASP A 186 -16.24 -26.72 2.25
#